data_27d758117619cb2609003babef819dd2
#
_entry.id   27d758117619cb2609003babef819dd2
#
_cell.length_a   1.000
_cell.length_b   1.000
_cell.length_c   1.000
_cell.angle_alpha   90.00
_cell.angle_beta   90.00
_cell.angle_gamma   90.00
#
_symmetry.space_group_name_H-M   'P 1'
#
loop_
_entity.id
_entity.type
_entity.pdbx_description
1 polymer ?
#
loop_
_entity_poly.entity_id
_entity_poly.type
_entity_poly.pdbx_seq_one_letter_code
_entity_poly.pdbx_strand_id
1 'polypeptide(L)'
;MWQQVYDPLNAPVLSALVAAIPVILFLLSLTVLKLSGLKSAILTLVVTLVIGCAVFGLPIVAGAGSVLSGFLSGAWPIGWIVLMAVWLYRIAVRAGNFDTVRASVSSITEDQRIQVLLIAFCFGGFIEGAAGFGIPIAICAALLVSLGFNPLKASMLALIANAASGAYGAIGIPVTTAAKVANLDTAHLSAGMVPVLHIFVAIVPLLMVAIQDGLRGIREVGLVALLTGVIFSGGQVGVLLFLGSSELADIIPPLLALVVLALIMSKWQPKHIYREPTAPTLEEVKAQQGIKHSAGEIVKAWSPFIYLSVTILLWSTALKPLFAANGPLGVATLTFPIPGVHEAIVTGAGKTVTATFSWNTLGASGTAILVAALITILTSKISWAEAFEEFGGTWNQLKMPILMICLVMSVANVMNYAGMTTSIALALATAGSLFPLLSPVIGWIGVFVTGSVTNANVLFAGLQSTTAAQIGVDPTLLVAANTAGGVMGKIVSPQSIAIAAVAVNSAGEESKITSMSIKYSAILLVLVSVWSYALSLMVG
;
A
#
# COMPACT_ATOMS: atom_id res chain seq x y z
N MET A 1 -19.50 31.54 -10.63
CA MET A 1 -19.43 30.10 -10.37
C MET A 1 -19.58 29.35 -11.68
N TRP A 2 -18.75 28.36 -11.94
CA TRP A 2 -18.84 27.50 -13.12
C TRP A 2 -19.49 26.16 -12.73
N GLN A 3 -20.44 25.68 -13.55
CA GLN A 3 -21.12 24.41 -13.31
C GLN A 3 -20.48 23.28 -14.11
N GLN A 4 -20.25 22.14 -13.47
CA GLN A 4 -19.72 20.96 -14.12
C GLN A 4 -20.68 20.41 -15.17
N VAL A 5 -20.14 20.08 -16.34
CA VAL A 5 -20.86 19.40 -17.43
C VAL A 5 -20.32 17.97 -17.55
N TYR A 6 -21.18 16.97 -17.47
CA TYR A 6 -20.78 15.56 -17.51
C TYR A 6 -20.88 14.95 -18.91
N ASP A 7 -21.62 15.61 -19.82
CA ASP A 7 -21.72 15.22 -21.22
C ASP A 7 -21.49 16.43 -22.16
N PRO A 8 -20.23 16.91 -22.25
CA PRO A 8 -19.90 18.09 -23.04
C PRO A 8 -20.06 17.90 -24.55
N LEU A 9 -20.08 16.64 -25.03
CA LEU A 9 -20.19 16.31 -26.46
C LEU A 9 -21.62 15.92 -26.88
N ASN A 10 -22.60 16.01 -25.98
CA ASN A 10 -23.99 15.54 -26.19
C ASN A 10 -24.04 14.09 -26.65
N ALA A 11 -23.09 13.27 -26.20
CA ALA A 11 -22.95 11.84 -26.48
C ALA A 11 -22.25 11.19 -25.26
N PRO A 12 -22.99 10.65 -24.30
CA PRO A 12 -22.44 10.22 -22.99
C PRO A 12 -21.28 9.25 -23.10
N VAL A 13 -21.36 8.29 -24.01
CA VAL A 13 -20.27 7.31 -24.23
C VAL A 13 -19.02 8.00 -24.81
N LEU A 14 -19.18 8.91 -25.76
CA LEU A 14 -18.05 9.64 -26.35
C LEU A 14 -17.42 10.58 -25.33
N SER A 15 -18.23 11.28 -24.55
CA SER A 15 -17.75 12.14 -23.46
C SER A 15 -16.95 11.34 -22.43
N ALA A 16 -17.42 10.15 -22.06
CA ALA A 16 -16.72 9.25 -21.14
C ALA A 16 -15.41 8.71 -21.74
N LEU A 17 -15.39 8.35 -23.01
CA LEU A 17 -14.17 7.92 -23.70
C LEU A 17 -13.12 9.03 -23.75
N VAL A 18 -13.51 10.27 -24.05
CA VAL A 18 -12.60 11.43 -24.03
C VAL A 18 -12.12 11.71 -22.60
N ALA A 19 -13.00 11.61 -21.61
CA ALA A 19 -12.63 11.73 -20.19
C ALA A 19 -11.65 10.64 -19.72
N ALA A 20 -11.69 9.45 -20.32
CA ALA A 20 -10.80 8.33 -19.99
C ALA A 20 -9.39 8.46 -20.64
N ILE A 21 -9.22 9.32 -21.64
CA ILE A 21 -7.93 9.49 -22.34
C ILE A 21 -6.75 9.69 -21.37
N PRO A 22 -6.82 10.55 -20.34
CA PRO A 22 -5.70 10.75 -19.41
C PRO A 22 -5.28 9.46 -18.72
N VAL A 23 -6.25 8.68 -18.24
CA VAL A 23 -5.98 7.40 -17.55
C VAL A 23 -5.36 6.40 -18.51
N ILE A 24 -5.94 6.25 -19.70
CA ILE A 24 -5.42 5.36 -20.75
C ILE A 24 -4.02 5.80 -21.17
N LEU A 25 -3.79 7.10 -21.35
CA LEU A 25 -2.49 7.68 -21.71
C LEU A 25 -1.44 7.39 -20.65
N PHE A 26 -1.78 7.56 -19.34
CA PHE A 26 -0.87 7.25 -18.25
C PHE A 26 -0.44 5.78 -18.30
N LEU A 27 -1.39 4.86 -18.46
CA LEU A 27 -1.13 3.43 -18.54
C LEU A 27 -0.28 3.07 -19.79
N LEU A 28 -0.64 3.60 -20.96
CA LEU A 28 0.09 3.37 -22.21
C LEU A 28 1.49 3.99 -22.18
N SER A 29 1.65 5.16 -21.56
CA SER A 29 2.96 5.82 -21.47
C SER A 29 3.95 5.02 -20.64
N LEU A 30 3.49 4.31 -19.61
CA LEU A 30 4.32 3.42 -18.80
C LEU A 30 4.61 2.08 -19.49
N THR A 31 3.61 1.48 -20.15
CA THR A 31 3.70 0.11 -20.71
C THR A 31 4.24 0.07 -22.13
N VAL A 32 3.65 0.86 -23.03
CA VAL A 32 3.96 0.85 -24.47
C VAL A 32 5.09 1.82 -24.79
N LEU A 33 4.99 3.09 -24.34
CA LEU A 33 6.00 4.11 -24.60
C LEU A 33 7.21 3.98 -23.67
N LYS A 34 7.12 3.14 -22.62
CA LYS A 34 8.20 2.86 -21.64
C LYS A 34 8.80 4.15 -21.05
N LEU A 35 8.00 5.18 -20.88
CA LEU A 35 8.41 6.43 -20.24
C LEU A 35 8.59 6.20 -18.72
N SER A 36 9.46 7.00 -18.11
CA SER A 36 9.56 7.00 -16.65
C SER A 36 8.23 7.48 -16.01
N GLY A 37 7.93 7.03 -14.79
CA GLY A 37 6.70 7.42 -14.07
C GLY A 37 6.51 8.94 -14.01
N LEU A 38 7.58 9.69 -13.78
CA LEU A 38 7.53 11.15 -13.75
C LEU A 38 7.15 11.76 -15.10
N LYS A 39 7.78 11.30 -16.21
CA LYS A 39 7.44 11.78 -17.55
C LYS A 39 6.00 11.44 -17.92
N SER A 40 5.55 10.25 -17.57
CA SER A 40 4.17 9.80 -17.77
C SER A 40 3.17 10.67 -16.99
N ALA A 41 3.46 10.99 -15.72
CA ALA A 41 2.63 11.85 -14.91
C ALA A 41 2.53 13.29 -15.46
N ILE A 42 3.67 13.87 -15.90
CA ILE A 42 3.68 15.21 -16.51
C ILE A 42 2.86 15.23 -17.80
N LEU A 43 3.12 14.27 -18.70
CA LEU A 43 2.38 14.16 -19.97
C LEU A 43 0.88 14.04 -19.74
N THR A 44 0.50 13.15 -18.82
CA THR A 44 -0.90 12.94 -18.45
C THR A 44 -1.52 14.20 -17.87
N LEU A 45 -0.83 14.91 -16.97
CA LEU A 45 -1.33 16.14 -16.37
C LEU A 45 -1.62 17.22 -17.42
N VAL A 46 -0.70 17.41 -18.37
CA VAL A 46 -0.89 18.36 -19.46
C VAL A 46 -2.12 18.00 -20.31
N VAL A 47 -2.24 16.73 -20.71
CA VAL A 47 -3.39 16.25 -21.48
C VAL A 47 -4.70 16.38 -20.69
N THR A 48 -4.66 16.07 -19.40
CA THR A 48 -5.83 16.22 -18.52
C THR A 48 -6.31 17.68 -18.44
N LEU A 49 -5.38 18.63 -18.28
CA LEU A 49 -5.71 20.06 -18.29
C LEU A 49 -6.28 20.50 -19.63
N VAL A 50 -5.68 20.08 -20.74
CA VAL A 50 -6.18 20.42 -22.08
C VAL A 50 -7.59 19.89 -22.27
N ILE A 51 -7.88 18.63 -21.95
CA ILE A 51 -9.21 18.05 -22.08
C ILE A 51 -10.19 18.72 -21.09
N GLY A 52 -9.78 18.91 -19.83
CA GLY A 52 -10.60 19.57 -18.81
C GLY A 52 -11.01 20.98 -19.22
N CYS A 53 -10.08 21.78 -19.73
CA CYS A 53 -10.36 23.16 -20.12
C CYS A 53 -11.05 23.26 -21.50
N ALA A 54 -10.55 22.54 -22.51
CA ALA A 54 -11.03 22.71 -23.89
C ALA A 54 -12.32 21.93 -24.20
N VAL A 55 -12.50 20.74 -23.58
CA VAL A 55 -13.67 19.89 -23.85
C VAL A 55 -14.71 20.02 -22.75
N PHE A 56 -14.31 19.91 -21.48
CA PHE A 56 -15.22 19.98 -20.35
C PHE A 56 -15.53 21.42 -19.89
N GLY A 57 -14.82 22.42 -20.44
CA GLY A 57 -15.08 23.83 -20.17
C GLY A 57 -14.60 24.31 -18.80
N LEU A 58 -13.69 23.57 -18.13
CA LEU A 58 -13.11 23.97 -16.85
C LEU A 58 -12.38 25.32 -17.00
N PRO A 59 -12.70 26.37 -16.21
CA PRO A 59 -11.98 27.62 -16.24
C PRO A 59 -10.48 27.41 -15.94
N ILE A 60 -9.59 28.08 -16.66
CA ILE A 60 -8.14 27.93 -16.52
C ILE A 60 -7.68 28.14 -15.07
N VAL A 61 -8.25 29.15 -14.40
CA VAL A 61 -7.96 29.42 -12.96
C VAL A 61 -8.36 28.24 -12.08
N ALA A 62 -9.51 27.61 -12.36
CA ALA A 62 -9.97 26.42 -11.65
C ALA A 62 -9.09 25.20 -11.98
N GLY A 63 -8.62 25.07 -13.22
CA GLY A 63 -7.64 24.07 -13.62
C GLY A 63 -6.33 24.20 -12.84
N ALA A 64 -5.78 25.42 -12.78
CA ALA A 64 -4.56 25.71 -12.00
C ALA A 64 -4.76 25.43 -10.49
N GLY A 65 -5.90 25.84 -9.93
CA GLY A 65 -6.27 25.54 -8.54
C GLY A 65 -6.41 24.04 -8.28
N SER A 66 -6.97 23.29 -9.23
CA SER A 66 -7.09 21.83 -9.15
C SER A 66 -5.71 21.14 -9.11
N VAL A 67 -4.77 21.61 -9.94
CA VAL A 67 -3.36 21.15 -9.91
C VAL A 67 -2.73 21.44 -8.56
N LEU A 68 -2.87 22.66 -8.06
CA LEU A 68 -2.33 23.07 -6.75
C LEU A 68 -2.90 22.19 -5.62
N SER A 69 -4.23 21.98 -5.62
CA SER A 69 -4.90 21.12 -4.64
C SER A 69 -4.34 19.70 -4.62
N GLY A 70 -4.17 19.10 -5.80
CA GLY A 70 -3.59 17.76 -5.95
C GLY A 70 -2.13 17.71 -5.50
N PHE A 71 -1.33 18.67 -5.93
CA PHE A 71 0.09 18.76 -5.57
C PHE A 71 0.29 18.88 -4.06
N LEU A 72 -0.41 19.80 -3.41
CA LEU A 72 -0.38 19.97 -1.96
C LEU A 72 -0.84 18.71 -1.23
N SER A 73 -1.86 18.04 -1.74
CA SER A 73 -2.38 16.79 -1.17
C SER A 73 -1.39 15.63 -1.28
N GLY A 74 -0.61 15.57 -2.34
CA GLY A 74 0.47 14.60 -2.52
C GLY A 74 1.68 14.90 -1.64
N ALA A 75 2.06 16.17 -1.51
CA ALA A 75 3.18 16.60 -0.67
C ALA A 75 2.89 16.41 0.83
N TRP A 76 1.68 16.78 1.27
CA TRP A 76 1.24 16.71 2.65
C TRP A 76 -0.19 16.13 2.78
N PRO A 77 -0.42 15.10 3.61
CA PRO A 77 0.54 14.43 4.51
C PRO A 77 1.32 13.30 3.83
N ILE A 78 0.98 12.87 2.59
CA ILE A 78 1.48 11.63 1.98
C ILE A 78 3.01 11.65 1.82
N GLY A 79 3.56 12.66 1.15
CA GLY A 79 5.01 12.80 0.95
C GLY A 79 5.78 12.87 2.27
N TRP A 80 5.21 13.55 3.28
CA TRP A 80 5.77 13.65 4.62
C TRP A 80 5.86 12.30 5.33
N ILE A 81 4.77 11.50 5.31
CA ILE A 81 4.74 10.15 5.89
C ILE A 81 5.81 9.27 5.23
N VAL A 82 5.83 9.24 3.89
CA VAL A 82 6.80 8.45 3.11
C VAL A 82 8.24 8.80 3.47
N LEU A 83 8.55 10.09 3.53
CA LEU A 83 9.90 10.58 3.82
C LEU A 83 10.35 10.16 5.22
N MET A 84 9.50 10.34 6.23
CA MET A 84 9.82 10.01 7.61
C MET A 84 9.92 8.50 7.85
N ALA A 85 9.04 7.70 7.23
CA ALA A 85 9.04 6.24 7.37
C ALA A 85 10.34 5.62 6.84
N VAL A 86 10.76 6.00 5.63
CA VAL A 86 11.99 5.48 5.02
C VAL A 86 13.22 6.02 5.75
N TRP A 87 13.19 7.25 6.25
CA TRP A 87 14.28 7.77 7.08
C TRP A 87 14.47 6.99 8.39
N LEU A 88 13.39 6.73 9.13
CA LEU A 88 13.42 5.88 10.32
C LEU A 88 14.00 4.49 10.02
N TYR A 89 13.53 3.86 8.93
CA TYR A 89 14.05 2.57 8.49
C TYR A 89 15.56 2.62 8.22
N ARG A 90 16.05 3.62 7.49
CA ARG A 90 17.49 3.78 7.18
C ARG A 90 18.32 4.03 8.44
N ILE A 91 17.80 4.81 9.42
CA ILE A 91 18.42 4.96 10.73
C ILE A 91 18.56 3.61 11.43
N ALA A 92 17.50 2.78 11.44
CA ALA A 92 17.53 1.46 12.07
C ALA A 92 18.55 0.52 11.39
N VAL A 93 18.66 0.59 10.06
CA VAL A 93 19.67 -0.17 9.28
C VAL A 93 21.08 0.32 9.62
N ARG A 94 21.34 1.64 9.59
CA ARG A 94 22.65 2.22 9.86
C ARG A 94 23.12 1.98 11.30
N ALA A 95 22.19 1.93 12.25
CA ALA A 95 22.47 1.61 13.65
C ALA A 95 22.84 0.12 13.89
N GLY A 96 22.77 -0.73 12.84
CA GLY A 96 23.02 -2.17 12.94
C GLY A 96 21.88 -2.97 13.57
N ASN A 97 20.79 -2.32 13.93
CA ASN A 97 19.63 -2.99 14.54
C ASN A 97 19.00 -4.01 13.60
N PHE A 98 18.95 -3.67 12.31
CA PHE A 98 18.26 -4.48 11.31
C PHE A 98 18.93 -5.85 11.08
N ASP A 99 20.26 -5.95 11.16
CA ASP A 99 20.98 -7.21 11.02
C ASP A 99 20.65 -8.19 12.16
N THR A 100 20.55 -7.68 13.39
CA THR A 100 20.12 -8.47 14.56
C THR A 100 18.67 -8.91 14.44
N VAL A 101 17.76 -8.03 13.97
CA VAL A 101 16.37 -8.38 13.69
C VAL A 101 16.31 -9.51 12.66
N ARG A 102 17.01 -9.37 11.55
CA ARG A 102 17.09 -10.34 10.47
C ARG A 102 17.60 -11.71 10.97
N ALA A 103 18.71 -11.72 11.74
CA ALA A 103 19.29 -12.91 12.30
C ALA A 103 18.33 -13.61 13.27
N SER A 104 17.62 -12.86 14.11
CA SER A 104 16.65 -13.41 15.07
C SER A 104 15.51 -14.15 14.39
N VAL A 105 15.02 -13.67 13.25
CA VAL A 105 13.91 -14.31 12.52
C VAL A 105 14.37 -15.55 11.76
N SER A 106 15.54 -15.51 11.10
CA SER A 106 16.02 -16.63 10.28
C SER A 106 16.50 -17.83 11.09
N SER A 107 16.77 -17.66 12.39
CA SER A 107 17.29 -18.73 13.27
C SER A 107 16.24 -19.57 13.99
N ILE A 108 14.94 -19.36 13.72
CA ILE A 108 13.84 -19.99 14.51
C ILE A 108 13.62 -21.46 14.12
N THR A 109 13.71 -21.81 12.83
CA THR A 109 13.40 -23.15 12.32
C THR A 109 14.18 -23.47 11.04
N GLU A 110 14.37 -24.77 10.75
CA GLU A 110 14.95 -25.26 9.49
C GLU A 110 13.89 -25.59 8.43
N ASP A 111 12.63 -25.73 8.82
CA ASP A 111 11.56 -26.07 7.87
C ASP A 111 11.24 -24.88 6.97
N GLN A 112 11.55 -25.01 5.68
CA GLN A 112 11.40 -23.93 4.71
C GLN A 112 9.93 -23.50 4.51
N ARG A 113 8.95 -24.38 4.80
CA ARG A 113 7.53 -24.01 4.77
C ARG A 113 7.20 -23.02 5.88
N ILE A 114 7.83 -23.16 7.04
CA ILE A 114 7.66 -22.23 8.17
C ILE A 114 8.56 -21.00 8.01
N GLN A 115 9.78 -21.17 7.48
CA GLN A 115 10.68 -20.04 7.19
C GLN A 115 10.01 -19.01 6.26
N VAL A 116 9.30 -19.46 5.24
CA VAL A 116 8.60 -18.55 4.33
C VAL A 116 7.47 -17.80 5.03
N LEU A 117 6.79 -18.42 6.00
CA LEU A 117 5.76 -17.73 6.81
C LEU A 117 6.39 -16.71 7.76
N LEU A 118 7.49 -17.05 8.42
CA LEU A 118 8.20 -16.13 9.31
C LEU A 118 8.78 -14.94 8.54
N ILE A 119 9.47 -15.20 7.42
CA ILE A 119 10.28 -14.20 6.71
C ILE A 119 9.43 -13.42 5.70
N ALA A 120 8.77 -14.11 4.76
CA ALA A 120 8.07 -13.39 3.70
C ALA A 120 6.71 -12.87 4.17
N PHE A 121 5.94 -13.65 4.95
CA PHE A 121 4.60 -13.26 5.36
C PHE A 121 4.61 -12.34 6.59
N CYS A 122 5.14 -12.78 7.73
CA CYS A 122 5.11 -11.99 8.97
C CYS A 122 6.10 -10.83 8.93
N PHE A 123 7.40 -11.12 8.77
CA PHE A 123 8.43 -10.09 8.75
C PHE A 123 8.32 -9.19 7.52
N GLY A 124 8.01 -9.78 6.35
CA GLY A 124 7.72 -9.02 5.13
C GLY A 124 6.54 -8.08 5.27
N GLY A 125 5.44 -8.54 5.89
CA GLY A 125 4.28 -7.71 6.19
C GLY A 125 4.62 -6.54 7.10
N PHE A 126 5.40 -6.80 8.15
CA PHE A 126 5.90 -5.76 9.04
C PHE A 126 6.77 -4.71 8.30
N ILE A 127 7.71 -5.14 7.45
CA ILE A 127 8.54 -4.21 6.67
C ILE A 127 7.68 -3.44 5.65
N GLU A 128 6.65 -4.08 5.06
CA GLU A 128 5.71 -3.38 4.17
C GLU A 128 4.98 -2.27 4.91
N GLY A 129 4.50 -2.54 6.12
CA GLY A 129 3.91 -1.53 6.99
C GLY A 129 4.89 -0.41 7.34
N ALA A 130 6.12 -0.74 7.71
CA ALA A 130 7.11 0.23 8.17
C ALA A 130 7.73 1.08 7.05
N ALA A 131 7.99 0.50 5.88
CA ALA A 131 8.78 1.14 4.82
C ALA A 131 8.13 1.08 3.43
N GLY A 132 7.44 0.00 3.07
CA GLY A 132 6.81 -0.18 1.77
C GLY A 132 7.77 -0.12 0.57
N PHE A 133 7.31 0.42 -0.56
CA PHE A 133 8.10 0.77 -1.77
C PHE A 133 8.96 -0.36 -2.36
N GLY A 134 8.54 -1.63 -2.17
CA GLY A 134 9.27 -2.81 -2.68
C GLY A 134 10.44 -3.27 -1.81
N ILE A 135 10.80 -2.54 -0.75
CA ILE A 135 11.84 -2.91 0.21
C ILE A 135 11.57 -4.30 0.83
N PRO A 136 10.33 -4.62 1.27
CA PRO A 136 10.01 -5.94 1.82
C PRO A 136 10.26 -7.08 0.83
N ILE A 137 9.86 -6.90 -0.41
CA ILE A 137 10.03 -7.89 -1.48
C ILE A 137 11.52 -8.21 -1.67
N ALA A 138 12.36 -7.17 -1.78
CA ALA A 138 13.80 -7.34 -1.96
C ALA A 138 14.45 -8.06 -0.78
N ILE A 139 14.16 -7.59 0.45
CA ILE A 139 14.76 -8.15 1.67
C ILE A 139 14.33 -9.58 1.89
N CYS A 140 13.02 -9.87 1.78
CA CYS A 140 12.51 -11.22 2.03
C CYS A 140 12.97 -12.20 0.97
N ALA A 141 12.99 -11.83 -0.31
CA ALA A 141 13.51 -12.68 -1.37
C ALA A 141 15.00 -13.01 -1.16
N ALA A 142 15.84 -11.99 -0.87
CA ALA A 142 17.27 -12.20 -0.59
C ALA A 142 17.50 -13.06 0.66
N LEU A 143 16.70 -12.86 1.72
CA LEU A 143 16.75 -13.68 2.94
C LEU A 143 16.41 -15.14 2.65
N LEU A 144 15.34 -15.41 1.93
CA LEU A 144 14.95 -16.77 1.56
C LEU A 144 16.06 -17.45 0.75
N VAL A 145 16.68 -16.73 -0.21
CA VAL A 145 17.82 -17.27 -0.97
C VAL A 145 19.01 -17.60 -0.06
N SER A 146 19.32 -16.76 0.92
CA SER A 146 20.40 -17.04 1.88
C SER A 146 20.13 -18.28 2.76
N LEU A 147 18.88 -18.72 2.84
CA LEU A 147 18.44 -19.94 3.52
C LEU A 147 18.28 -21.13 2.55
N GLY A 148 18.80 -21.01 1.33
CA GLY A 148 18.85 -22.09 0.34
C GLY A 148 17.59 -22.27 -0.51
N PHE A 149 16.67 -21.31 -0.52
CA PHE A 149 15.56 -21.33 -1.47
C PHE A 149 16.04 -21.05 -2.90
N ASN A 150 15.40 -21.69 -3.87
CA ASN A 150 15.60 -21.34 -5.27
C ASN A 150 15.27 -19.85 -5.50
N PRO A 151 16.15 -19.06 -6.15
CA PRO A 151 15.98 -17.60 -6.31
C PRO A 151 14.65 -17.17 -6.95
N LEU A 152 14.20 -17.85 -8.02
CA LEU A 152 12.94 -17.51 -8.68
C LEU A 152 11.74 -17.84 -7.80
N LYS A 153 11.79 -18.95 -7.07
CA LYS A 153 10.74 -19.36 -6.13
C LYS A 153 10.68 -18.42 -4.92
N ALA A 154 11.84 -18.02 -4.38
CA ALA A 154 11.93 -17.03 -3.32
C ALA A 154 11.30 -15.68 -3.73
N SER A 155 11.61 -15.21 -4.94
CA SER A 155 11.02 -14.01 -5.53
C SER A 155 9.50 -14.11 -5.63
N MET A 156 8.99 -15.20 -6.19
CA MET A 156 7.55 -15.44 -6.31
C MET A 156 6.86 -15.48 -4.94
N LEU A 157 7.43 -16.17 -3.96
CA LEU A 157 6.86 -16.28 -2.61
C LEU A 157 6.85 -14.92 -1.89
N ALA A 158 7.91 -14.12 -2.04
CA ALA A 158 7.96 -12.76 -1.48
C ALA A 158 6.90 -11.83 -2.11
N LEU A 159 6.66 -11.95 -3.43
CA LEU A 159 5.61 -11.22 -4.14
C LEU A 159 4.21 -11.61 -3.67
N ILE A 160 3.95 -12.93 -3.51
CA ILE A 160 2.65 -13.44 -3.04
C ILE A 160 2.39 -13.02 -1.59
N ALA A 161 3.40 -13.14 -0.71
CA ALA A 161 3.30 -12.71 0.68
C ALA A 161 2.98 -11.21 0.80
N ASN A 162 3.60 -10.39 -0.05
CA ASN A 162 3.40 -8.94 -0.07
C ASN A 162 1.96 -8.52 -0.45
N ALA A 163 1.19 -9.40 -1.12
CA ALA A 163 -0.21 -9.14 -1.38
C ALA A 163 -1.08 -9.12 -0.11
N ALA A 164 -0.65 -9.75 0.98
CA ALA A 164 -1.39 -9.73 2.25
C ALA A 164 -1.30 -8.37 2.99
N SER A 165 -0.22 -7.62 2.76
CA SER A 165 0.07 -6.35 3.44
C SER A 165 0.06 -5.14 2.51
N GLY A 166 0.04 -5.33 1.18
CA GLY A 166 0.15 -4.23 0.22
C GLY A 166 -0.93 -3.15 0.29
N ALA A 167 -2.08 -3.45 0.92
CA ALA A 167 -3.15 -2.48 1.11
C ALA A 167 -2.83 -1.42 2.18
N TYR A 168 -2.04 -1.78 3.19
CA TYR A 168 -1.69 -0.93 4.33
C TYR A 168 -0.20 -0.58 4.38
N GLY A 169 0.53 -0.86 3.29
CA GLY A 169 1.96 -0.59 3.19
C GLY A 169 2.32 0.87 3.43
N ALA A 170 3.59 1.11 3.82
CA ALA A 170 4.11 2.44 4.12
C ALA A 170 3.16 3.23 5.04
N ILE A 171 2.79 2.64 6.18
CA ILE A 171 1.96 3.27 7.23
C ILE A 171 0.57 3.66 6.71
N GLY A 172 -0.11 2.72 6.01
CA GLY A 172 -1.49 2.87 5.59
C GLY A 172 -1.73 3.88 4.45
N ILE A 173 -0.68 4.34 3.75
CA ILE A 173 -0.80 5.34 2.68
C ILE A 173 -1.79 4.94 1.58
N PRO A 174 -1.85 3.69 1.11
CA PRO A 174 -2.82 3.32 0.07
C PRO A 174 -4.26 3.59 0.48
N VAL A 175 -4.65 3.27 1.71
CA VAL A 175 -6.02 3.48 2.24
C VAL A 175 -6.29 4.97 2.49
N THR A 176 -5.37 5.67 3.15
CA THR A 176 -5.54 7.12 3.42
C THR A 176 -5.63 7.93 2.14
N THR A 177 -4.88 7.55 1.12
CA THR A 177 -4.94 8.18 -0.21
C THR A 177 -6.25 7.86 -0.93
N ALA A 178 -6.69 6.59 -0.90
CA ALA A 178 -7.97 6.18 -1.46
C ALA A 178 -9.14 6.95 -0.84
N ALA A 179 -9.17 7.04 0.49
CA ALA A 179 -10.19 7.77 1.24
C ALA A 179 -10.24 9.24 0.81
N LYS A 180 -9.07 9.89 0.70
CA LYS A 180 -8.96 11.30 0.30
C LYS A 180 -9.47 11.55 -1.11
N VAL A 181 -9.08 10.70 -2.08
CA VAL A 181 -9.50 10.84 -3.49
C VAL A 181 -10.98 10.50 -3.67
N ALA A 182 -11.47 9.49 -2.96
CA ALA A 182 -12.86 9.08 -2.99
C ALA A 182 -13.79 9.98 -2.16
N ASN A 183 -13.23 10.95 -1.40
CA ASN A 183 -13.94 11.80 -0.45
C ASN A 183 -14.71 10.99 0.60
N LEU A 184 -14.06 9.95 1.14
CA LEU A 184 -14.56 9.07 2.20
C LEU A 184 -13.81 9.35 3.51
N ASP A 185 -14.44 9.03 4.63
CA ASP A 185 -13.75 8.99 5.92
C ASP A 185 -12.75 7.83 5.95
N THR A 186 -11.52 8.08 6.41
CA THR A 186 -10.45 7.08 6.40
C THR A 186 -10.75 5.90 7.32
N ALA A 187 -11.32 6.14 8.51
CA ALA A 187 -11.66 5.06 9.43
C ALA A 187 -12.81 4.22 8.89
N HIS A 188 -13.79 4.87 8.25
CA HIS A 188 -14.91 4.18 7.61
C HIS A 188 -14.43 3.30 6.43
N LEU A 189 -13.57 3.83 5.55
CA LEU A 189 -12.97 3.03 4.48
C LEU A 189 -12.13 1.88 5.04
N SER A 190 -11.35 2.14 6.09
CA SER A 190 -10.54 1.11 6.75
C SER A 190 -11.39 -0.04 7.28
N ALA A 191 -12.53 0.26 7.90
CA ALA A 191 -13.50 -0.74 8.33
C ALA A 191 -14.12 -1.49 7.14
N GLY A 192 -14.42 -0.78 6.05
CA GLY A 192 -14.95 -1.37 4.81
C GLY A 192 -13.98 -2.29 4.07
N MET A 193 -12.66 -2.15 4.31
CA MET A 193 -11.66 -3.10 3.79
C MET A 193 -11.80 -4.51 4.42
N VAL A 194 -12.32 -4.59 5.66
CA VAL A 194 -12.37 -5.84 6.42
C VAL A 194 -13.11 -6.96 5.69
N PRO A 195 -14.37 -6.81 5.30
CA PRO A 195 -15.09 -7.90 4.63
C PRO A 195 -14.52 -8.24 3.25
N VAL A 196 -13.86 -7.30 2.59
CA VAL A 196 -13.39 -7.46 1.21
C VAL A 196 -12.05 -8.19 1.14
N LEU A 197 -11.10 -7.86 2.02
CA LEU A 197 -9.70 -8.29 1.88
C LEU A 197 -9.27 -9.37 2.88
N HIS A 198 -9.74 -9.30 4.13
CA HIS A 198 -9.08 -10.02 5.22
C HIS A 198 -9.28 -11.53 5.21
N ILE A 199 -10.32 -12.04 4.54
CA ILE A 199 -10.46 -13.48 4.30
C ILE A 199 -9.32 -14.01 3.41
N PHE A 200 -8.89 -13.23 2.43
CA PHE A 200 -7.77 -13.59 1.54
C PHE A 200 -6.44 -13.51 2.27
N VAL A 201 -6.23 -12.48 3.09
CA VAL A 201 -5.04 -12.36 3.96
C VAL A 201 -4.87 -13.58 4.85
N ALA A 202 -5.96 -14.07 5.46
CA ALA A 202 -5.93 -15.26 6.31
C ALA A 202 -5.53 -16.54 5.56
N ILE A 203 -5.83 -16.64 4.26
CA ILE A 203 -5.59 -17.83 3.45
C ILE A 203 -4.21 -17.82 2.78
N VAL A 204 -3.59 -16.64 2.57
CA VAL A 204 -2.29 -16.52 1.88
C VAL A 204 -1.21 -17.45 2.47
N PRO A 205 -1.03 -17.64 3.79
CA PRO A 205 -0.07 -18.59 4.35
C PRO A 205 -0.29 -20.04 3.91
N LEU A 206 -1.55 -20.48 3.81
CA LEU A 206 -1.89 -21.80 3.28
C LEU A 206 -1.48 -21.93 1.81
N LEU A 207 -1.75 -20.91 1.01
CA LEU A 207 -1.33 -20.86 -0.39
C LEU A 207 0.21 -20.97 -0.50
N MET A 208 0.95 -20.25 0.35
CA MET A 208 2.42 -20.29 0.35
C MET A 208 2.96 -21.68 0.70
N VAL A 209 2.37 -22.35 1.68
CA VAL A 209 2.72 -23.74 2.05
C VAL A 209 2.36 -24.71 0.91
N ALA A 210 1.21 -24.54 0.27
CA ALA A 210 0.79 -25.35 -0.88
C ALA A 210 1.75 -25.19 -2.07
N ILE A 211 2.28 -24.00 -2.31
CA ILE A 211 3.29 -23.74 -3.35
C ILE A 211 4.61 -24.43 -3.02
N GLN A 212 4.97 -24.51 -1.75
CA GLN A 212 6.23 -25.12 -1.32
C GLN A 212 6.22 -26.65 -1.42
N ASP A 213 5.21 -27.30 -0.86
CA ASP A 213 5.17 -28.76 -0.64
C ASP A 213 3.81 -29.40 -0.98
N GLY A 214 2.95 -28.70 -1.73
CA GLY A 214 1.65 -29.22 -2.17
C GLY A 214 0.72 -29.62 -1.02
N LEU A 215 -0.08 -30.67 -1.25
CA LEU A 215 -1.03 -31.20 -0.26
C LEU A 215 -0.35 -31.82 0.96
N ARG A 216 0.90 -32.30 0.83
CA ARG A 216 1.67 -32.79 1.95
C ARG A 216 1.97 -31.67 2.95
N GLY A 217 2.44 -30.52 2.45
CA GLY A 217 2.68 -29.35 3.28
C GLY A 217 1.42 -28.92 4.04
N ILE A 218 0.27 -28.88 3.34
CA ILE A 218 -1.02 -28.55 3.98
C ILE A 218 -1.38 -29.53 5.10
N ARG A 219 -1.15 -30.85 4.92
CA ARG A 219 -1.45 -31.85 5.97
C ARG A 219 -0.51 -31.75 7.16
N GLU A 220 0.78 -31.44 6.95
CA GLU A 220 1.79 -31.44 8.00
C GLU A 220 1.86 -30.12 8.77
N VAL A 221 1.77 -28.96 8.08
CA VAL A 221 1.94 -27.62 8.68
C VAL A 221 0.78 -26.66 8.37
N GLY A 222 -0.26 -27.11 7.69
CA GLY A 222 -1.38 -26.25 7.25
C GLY A 222 -2.14 -25.60 8.42
N LEU A 223 -2.28 -26.29 9.56
CA LEU A 223 -2.90 -25.71 10.75
C LEU A 223 -2.07 -24.51 11.27
N VAL A 224 -0.75 -24.65 11.31
CA VAL A 224 0.14 -23.55 11.74
C VAL A 224 0.09 -22.40 10.75
N ALA A 225 0.06 -22.70 9.44
CA ALA A 225 -0.09 -21.69 8.39
C ALA A 225 -1.43 -20.93 8.52
N LEU A 226 -2.53 -21.66 8.72
CA LEU A 226 -3.84 -21.05 8.92
C LEU A 226 -3.90 -20.19 10.19
N LEU A 227 -3.37 -20.69 11.32
CA LEU A 227 -3.28 -19.93 12.57
C LEU A 227 -2.47 -18.64 12.38
N THR A 228 -1.33 -18.71 11.66
CA THR A 228 -0.52 -17.54 11.34
C THR A 228 -1.33 -16.51 10.54
N GLY A 229 -2.05 -16.96 9.51
CA GLY A 229 -2.90 -16.10 8.69
C GLY A 229 -4.07 -15.49 9.48
N VAL A 230 -4.72 -16.27 10.32
CA VAL A 230 -5.84 -15.80 11.17
C VAL A 230 -5.36 -14.80 12.21
N ILE A 231 -4.18 -15.00 12.83
CA ILE A 231 -3.63 -14.07 13.82
C ILE A 231 -3.24 -12.76 13.13
N PHE A 232 -2.60 -12.83 11.96
CA PHE A 232 -2.24 -11.65 11.18
C PHE A 232 -3.48 -10.88 10.74
N SER A 233 -4.39 -11.55 10.02
CA SER A 233 -5.63 -10.98 9.51
C SER A 233 -6.56 -10.49 10.64
N GLY A 234 -6.77 -11.29 11.67
CA GLY A 234 -7.58 -10.93 12.83
C GLY A 234 -6.99 -9.75 13.61
N GLY A 235 -5.68 -9.68 13.71
CA GLY A 235 -4.98 -8.52 14.28
C GLY A 235 -5.21 -7.25 13.45
N GLN A 236 -5.13 -7.34 12.10
CA GLN A 236 -5.47 -6.22 11.21
C GLN A 236 -6.93 -5.79 11.43
N VAL A 237 -7.87 -6.73 11.44
CA VAL A 237 -9.29 -6.46 11.73
C VAL A 237 -9.44 -5.74 13.06
N GLY A 238 -8.76 -6.22 14.10
CA GLY A 238 -8.77 -5.57 15.43
C GLY A 238 -8.28 -4.13 15.38
N VAL A 239 -7.16 -3.88 14.72
CA VAL A 239 -6.59 -2.52 14.58
C VAL A 239 -7.54 -1.61 13.79
N LEU A 240 -8.11 -2.10 12.69
CA LEU A 240 -8.98 -1.31 11.82
C LEU A 240 -10.32 -0.97 12.48
N LEU A 241 -10.94 -1.93 13.16
CA LEU A 241 -12.27 -1.74 13.77
C LEU A 241 -12.22 -1.05 15.14
N PHE A 242 -11.23 -1.37 15.99
CA PHE A 242 -11.18 -0.83 17.36
C PHE A 242 -10.31 0.41 17.48
N LEU A 243 -9.24 0.54 16.70
CA LEU A 243 -8.36 1.71 16.73
C LEU A 243 -8.65 2.70 15.58
N GLY A 244 -9.37 2.26 14.53
CA GLY A 244 -9.65 3.07 13.33
C GLY A 244 -8.39 3.51 12.59
N SER A 245 -7.28 2.79 12.74
CA SER A 245 -5.97 3.18 12.23
C SER A 245 -5.47 2.23 11.16
N SER A 246 -5.48 2.68 9.90
CA SER A 246 -4.82 1.97 8.79
C SER A 246 -3.30 2.00 8.91
N GLU A 247 -2.74 2.97 9.64
CA GLU A 247 -1.30 3.15 9.84
C GLU A 247 -0.66 2.02 10.64
N LEU A 248 -1.42 1.43 11.57
CA LEU A 248 -0.94 0.35 12.44
C LEU A 248 -1.29 -1.05 11.92
N ALA A 249 -2.09 -1.15 10.85
CA ALA A 249 -2.61 -2.43 10.36
C ALA A 249 -1.50 -3.41 9.90
N ASP A 250 -0.38 -2.90 9.39
CA ASP A 250 0.78 -3.72 9.00
C ASP A 250 1.99 -3.53 9.93
N ILE A 251 1.79 -2.96 11.11
CA ILE A 251 2.85 -2.83 12.13
C ILE A 251 2.62 -3.84 13.25
N ILE A 252 1.52 -3.73 13.98
CA ILE A 252 1.24 -4.56 15.15
C ILE A 252 0.88 -6.00 14.77
N PRO A 253 -0.05 -6.26 13.84
CA PRO A 253 -0.51 -7.61 13.54
C PRO A 253 0.59 -8.55 12.99
N PRO A 254 1.45 -8.14 12.03
CA PRO A 254 2.52 -9.01 11.56
C PRO A 254 3.55 -9.32 12.65
N LEU A 255 3.85 -8.36 13.55
CA LEU A 255 4.71 -8.61 14.70
C LEU A 255 4.07 -9.61 15.67
N LEU A 256 2.77 -9.48 15.95
CA LEU A 256 2.04 -10.43 16.78
C LEU A 256 2.08 -11.82 16.16
N ALA A 257 1.80 -11.95 14.87
CA ALA A 257 1.85 -13.21 14.13
C ALA A 257 3.27 -13.82 14.15
N LEU A 258 4.31 -13.00 13.96
CA LEU A 258 5.71 -13.41 14.05
C LEU A 258 6.05 -14.00 15.43
N VAL A 259 5.70 -13.27 16.49
CA VAL A 259 5.98 -13.69 17.87
C VAL A 259 5.24 -14.99 18.21
N VAL A 260 3.95 -15.06 17.86
CA VAL A 260 3.16 -16.28 18.14
C VAL A 260 3.69 -17.48 17.35
N LEU A 261 4.03 -17.28 16.07
CA LEU A 261 4.62 -18.36 15.26
C LEU A 261 5.98 -18.80 15.82
N ALA A 262 6.84 -17.88 16.25
CA ALA A 262 8.10 -18.19 16.89
C ALA A 262 7.92 -18.98 18.22
N LEU A 263 6.92 -18.60 19.03
CA LEU A 263 6.57 -19.33 20.26
C LEU A 263 6.02 -20.73 19.97
N ILE A 264 5.22 -20.90 18.93
CA ILE A 264 4.77 -22.23 18.48
C ILE A 264 5.99 -23.06 18.08
N MET A 265 6.88 -22.52 17.26
CA MET A 265 8.05 -23.23 16.77
C MET A 265 9.09 -23.58 17.87
N SER A 266 9.12 -22.81 18.96
CA SER A 266 9.97 -23.13 20.11
C SER A 266 9.52 -24.38 20.88
N LYS A 267 8.24 -24.76 20.78
CA LYS A 267 7.63 -25.90 21.49
C LYS A 267 7.24 -27.05 20.57
N TRP A 268 7.03 -26.77 19.30
CA TRP A 268 6.58 -27.73 18.31
C TRP A 268 7.40 -27.61 17.03
N GLN A 269 7.80 -28.72 16.46
CA GLN A 269 8.42 -28.82 15.15
C GLN A 269 7.68 -29.87 14.33
N PRO A 270 7.55 -29.70 13.00
CA PRO A 270 6.97 -30.73 12.15
C PRO A 270 7.81 -32.02 12.22
N LYS A 271 7.14 -33.17 12.18
CA LYS A 271 7.82 -34.48 12.22
C LYS A 271 8.78 -34.69 11.02
N HIS A 272 8.42 -34.12 9.89
CA HIS A 272 9.23 -34.10 8.69
C HIS A 272 9.59 -32.64 8.38
N ILE A 273 10.88 -32.33 8.43
CA ILE A 273 11.43 -31.01 8.08
C ILE A 273 11.60 -30.95 6.56
N TYR A 274 10.89 -30.04 5.92
CA TYR A 274 11.02 -29.79 4.49
C TYR A 274 12.17 -28.83 4.21
N ARG A 275 13.13 -29.29 3.40
CA ARG A 275 14.23 -28.47 2.91
C ARG A 275 14.54 -28.80 1.45
N GLU A 276 14.93 -27.81 0.68
CA GLU A 276 15.55 -28.05 -0.62
C GLU A 276 16.95 -28.67 -0.42
N PRO A 277 17.43 -29.49 -1.37
CA PRO A 277 18.69 -30.24 -1.18
C PRO A 277 19.94 -29.39 -0.89
N THR A 278 19.91 -28.12 -1.33
CA THR A 278 21.00 -27.14 -1.18
C THR A 278 20.82 -26.23 0.05
N ALA A 279 19.76 -26.42 0.82
CA ALA A 279 19.47 -25.56 1.96
C ALA A 279 20.42 -25.85 3.13
N PRO A 280 21.03 -24.82 3.76
CA PRO A 280 21.90 -24.99 4.91
C PRO A 280 21.11 -25.50 6.12
N THR A 281 21.81 -26.21 7.01
CA THR A 281 21.26 -26.62 8.30
C THR A 281 21.13 -25.44 9.25
N LEU A 282 20.34 -25.61 10.32
CA LEU A 282 20.21 -24.55 11.34
C LEU A 282 21.55 -24.27 12.04
N GLU A 283 22.38 -25.30 12.20
CA GLU A 283 23.73 -25.15 12.78
C GLU A 283 24.64 -24.33 11.85
N GLU A 284 24.61 -24.61 10.55
CA GLU A 284 25.34 -23.83 9.55
C GLU A 284 24.83 -22.38 9.46
N VAL A 285 23.52 -22.16 9.49
CA VAL A 285 22.93 -20.82 9.53
C VAL A 285 23.38 -20.06 10.77
N LYS A 286 23.32 -20.68 11.95
CA LYS A 286 23.79 -20.08 13.21
C LYS A 286 25.29 -19.84 13.23
N ALA A 287 26.10 -20.75 12.64
CA ALA A 287 27.52 -20.58 12.52
C ALA A 287 27.92 -19.44 11.57
N GLN A 288 27.20 -19.29 10.45
CA GLN A 288 27.40 -18.18 9.50
C GLN A 288 27.01 -16.82 10.09
N GLN A 289 26.01 -16.78 10.95
CA GLN A 289 25.55 -15.56 11.62
C GLN A 289 26.46 -15.13 12.79
N GLY A 290 27.35 -16.00 13.25
CA GLY A 290 28.53 -15.69 14.11
C GLY A 290 28.25 -15.24 15.54
N ILE A 291 27.01 -14.91 15.93
CA ILE A 291 26.71 -14.33 17.24
C ILE A 291 25.36 -14.85 17.75
N LYS A 292 25.36 -15.45 18.94
CA LYS A 292 24.13 -15.67 19.72
C LYS A 292 23.70 -14.34 20.33
N HIS A 293 22.70 -13.71 19.75
CA HIS A 293 22.11 -12.52 20.36
C HIS A 293 21.34 -12.87 21.63
N SER A 294 21.58 -12.16 22.70
CA SER A 294 20.79 -12.23 23.93
C SER A 294 19.38 -11.68 23.70
N ALA A 295 18.42 -12.09 24.51
CA ALA A 295 17.05 -11.54 24.44
C ALA A 295 17.02 -10.00 24.55
N GLY A 296 17.90 -9.44 25.38
CA GLY A 296 18.02 -7.97 25.51
C GLY A 296 18.54 -7.29 24.26
N GLU A 297 19.50 -7.90 23.54
CA GLU A 297 19.99 -7.36 22.27
C GLU A 297 18.93 -7.44 21.18
N ILE A 298 18.14 -8.53 21.13
CA ILE A 298 17.01 -8.64 20.21
C ILE A 298 15.98 -7.55 20.48
N VAL A 299 15.53 -7.37 21.73
CA VAL A 299 14.56 -6.31 22.09
C VAL A 299 15.12 -4.93 21.75
N LYS A 300 16.42 -4.69 22.01
CA LYS A 300 17.08 -3.44 21.65
C LYS A 300 17.13 -3.21 20.15
N ALA A 301 17.35 -4.26 19.36
CA ALA A 301 17.35 -4.19 17.90
C ALA A 301 15.95 -3.86 17.34
N TRP A 302 14.90 -4.35 17.98
CA TRP A 302 13.51 -4.05 17.62
C TRP A 302 13.01 -2.68 18.11
N SER A 303 13.78 -1.98 18.95
CA SER A 303 13.34 -0.73 19.59
C SER A 303 12.89 0.38 18.64
N PRO A 304 13.51 0.62 17.44
CA PRO A 304 13.03 1.66 16.51
C PRO A 304 11.58 1.44 16.08
N PHE A 305 11.21 0.16 15.90
CA PHE A 305 9.89 -0.24 15.44
C PHE A 305 8.87 -0.27 16.60
N ILE A 306 9.33 -0.56 17.81
CA ILE A 306 8.53 -0.39 19.03
C ILE A 306 8.20 1.09 19.22
N TYR A 307 9.17 1.99 19.08
CA TYR A 307 8.95 3.44 19.15
C TYR A 307 7.97 3.90 18.08
N LEU A 308 8.12 3.43 16.83
CA LEU A 308 7.17 3.69 15.75
C LEU A 308 5.74 3.28 16.13
N SER A 309 5.56 2.05 16.60
CA SER A 309 4.25 1.53 16.99
C SER A 309 3.61 2.36 18.11
N VAL A 310 4.38 2.67 19.15
CA VAL A 310 3.92 3.44 20.32
C VAL A 310 3.59 4.88 19.92
N THR A 311 4.45 5.55 19.16
CA THR A 311 4.19 6.94 18.77
C THR A 311 2.97 7.04 17.85
N ILE A 312 2.81 6.17 16.85
CA ILE A 312 1.62 6.20 16.01
C ILE A 312 0.35 5.88 16.81
N LEU A 313 0.40 4.89 17.70
CA LEU A 313 -0.73 4.57 18.58
C LEU A 313 -1.13 5.78 19.43
N LEU A 314 -0.18 6.47 20.05
CA LEU A 314 -0.44 7.67 20.82
C LEU A 314 -1.03 8.80 19.98
N TRP A 315 -0.49 9.05 18.76
CA TRP A 315 -0.97 10.09 17.84
C TRP A 315 -2.38 9.81 17.34
N SER A 316 -2.69 8.55 17.00
CA SER A 316 -4.00 8.17 16.46
C SER A 316 -5.09 8.01 17.52
N THR A 317 -4.72 7.92 18.81
CA THR A 317 -5.67 7.69 19.92
C THR A 317 -5.62 8.80 20.97
N ALA A 318 -4.70 8.70 21.93
CA ALA A 318 -4.65 9.55 23.13
C ALA A 318 -4.33 11.02 22.82
N LEU A 319 -3.48 11.30 21.84
CA LEU A 319 -3.07 12.67 21.46
C LEU A 319 -3.95 13.26 20.35
N LYS A 320 -4.75 12.45 19.66
CA LYS A 320 -5.63 12.93 18.58
C LYS A 320 -6.53 14.10 18.97
N PRO A 321 -7.16 14.13 20.18
CA PRO A 321 -7.97 15.27 20.61
C PRO A 321 -7.18 16.57 20.77
N LEU A 322 -5.88 16.49 21.10
CA LEU A 322 -5.03 17.67 21.24
C LEU A 322 -4.80 18.40 19.92
N PHE A 323 -4.74 17.64 18.81
CA PHE A 323 -4.50 18.15 17.45
C PHE A 323 -5.77 18.49 16.68
N ALA A 324 -6.95 18.16 17.24
CA ALA A 324 -8.23 18.52 16.64
C ALA A 324 -8.36 20.04 16.51
N ALA A 325 -9.19 20.53 15.57
CA ALA A 325 -9.37 21.97 15.33
C ALA A 325 -9.73 22.75 16.61
N ASN A 326 -10.49 22.13 17.51
CA ASN A 326 -10.88 22.70 18.81
C ASN A 326 -9.94 22.29 19.96
N GLY A 327 -8.87 21.58 19.68
CA GLY A 327 -7.88 21.14 20.68
C GLY A 327 -6.83 22.22 20.96
N PRO A 328 -6.10 22.09 22.09
CA PRO A 328 -5.09 23.09 22.50
C PRO A 328 -3.95 23.26 21.49
N LEU A 329 -3.66 22.27 20.66
CA LEU A 329 -2.66 22.32 19.60
C LEU A 329 -3.29 22.45 18.20
N GLY A 330 -4.61 22.69 18.11
CA GLY A 330 -5.31 22.91 16.85
C GLY A 330 -4.82 24.12 16.06
N VAL A 331 -4.24 25.12 16.76
CA VAL A 331 -3.58 26.29 16.14
C VAL A 331 -2.41 25.93 15.21
N ALA A 332 -1.83 24.74 15.34
CA ALA A 332 -0.80 24.22 14.45
C ALA A 332 -1.36 23.67 13.12
N THR A 333 -2.68 23.68 12.95
CA THR A 333 -3.36 23.32 11.68
C THR A 333 -3.72 24.58 10.94
N LEU A 334 -3.04 24.85 9.83
CA LEU A 334 -3.37 25.94 8.93
C LEU A 334 -4.32 25.43 7.84
N THR A 335 -5.49 26.03 7.73
CA THR A 335 -6.46 25.70 6.69
C THR A 335 -6.69 26.91 5.80
N PHE A 336 -6.56 26.74 4.49
CA PHE A 336 -6.81 27.79 3.52
C PHE A 336 -7.57 27.28 2.30
N PRO A 337 -8.45 28.12 1.73
CA PRO A 337 -9.22 27.76 0.54
C PRO A 337 -8.30 27.62 -0.68
N ILE A 338 -8.61 26.69 -1.57
CA ILE A 338 -7.87 26.52 -2.83
C ILE A 338 -8.35 27.57 -3.84
N PRO A 339 -7.45 28.47 -4.29
CA PRO A 339 -7.83 29.51 -5.24
C PRO A 339 -8.42 28.93 -6.54
N GLY A 340 -9.52 29.53 -7.02
CA GLY A 340 -10.19 29.15 -8.27
C GLY A 340 -11.02 27.87 -8.21
N VAL A 341 -11.01 27.12 -7.10
CA VAL A 341 -11.81 25.90 -6.90
C VAL A 341 -12.82 26.07 -5.78
N HIS A 342 -12.35 26.57 -4.62
CA HIS A 342 -13.21 26.78 -3.44
C HIS A 342 -14.34 27.74 -3.77
N GLU A 343 -15.57 27.26 -3.63
CA GLU A 343 -16.81 27.99 -3.93
C GLU A 343 -16.90 28.59 -5.35
N ALA A 344 -15.99 28.21 -6.25
CA ALA A 344 -15.98 28.66 -7.64
C ALA A 344 -16.62 27.63 -8.59
N ILE A 345 -16.73 26.39 -8.15
CA ILE A 345 -17.28 25.26 -8.93
C ILE A 345 -18.58 24.79 -8.30
N VAL A 346 -19.57 24.51 -9.14
CA VAL A 346 -20.83 23.87 -8.77
C VAL A 346 -20.92 22.53 -9.48
N THR A 347 -21.25 21.45 -8.76
CA THR A 347 -21.46 20.12 -9.35
C THR A 347 -22.69 20.12 -10.27
N GLY A 348 -22.80 19.13 -11.17
CA GLY A 348 -24.00 18.97 -11.99
C GLY A 348 -25.30 18.81 -11.17
N ALA A 349 -25.19 18.34 -9.92
CA ALA A 349 -26.31 18.25 -8.97
C ALA A 349 -26.61 19.56 -8.20
N GLY A 350 -25.94 20.68 -8.55
CA GLY A 350 -26.16 21.97 -7.93
C GLY A 350 -25.46 22.22 -6.59
N LYS A 351 -24.56 21.31 -6.14
CA LYS A 351 -23.82 21.46 -4.89
C LYS A 351 -22.53 22.27 -5.12
N THR A 352 -22.31 23.32 -4.32
CA THR A 352 -21.06 24.09 -4.35
C THR A 352 -19.90 23.29 -3.80
N VAL A 353 -18.77 23.32 -4.50
CA VAL A 353 -17.54 22.63 -4.11
C VAL A 353 -16.78 23.46 -3.09
N THR A 354 -16.58 22.93 -1.88
CA THR A 354 -15.75 23.52 -0.84
C THR A 354 -14.39 22.83 -0.82
N ALA A 355 -13.41 23.39 -1.53
CA ALA A 355 -12.06 22.84 -1.62
C ALA A 355 -11.12 23.62 -0.70
N THR A 356 -10.69 22.99 0.39
CA THR A 356 -9.70 23.54 1.33
C THR A 356 -8.50 22.63 1.46
N PHE A 357 -7.34 23.19 1.73
CA PHE A 357 -6.15 22.46 2.13
C PHE A 357 -5.89 22.68 3.61
N SER A 358 -5.75 21.60 4.37
CA SER A 358 -5.43 21.64 5.79
C SER A 358 -4.01 21.13 6.02
N TRP A 359 -3.12 22.04 6.40
CA TRP A 359 -1.75 21.72 6.74
C TRP A 359 -1.65 21.48 8.26
N ASN A 360 -1.97 20.26 8.67
CA ASN A 360 -1.84 19.82 10.06
C ASN A 360 -0.41 19.36 10.33
N THR A 361 0.44 20.23 10.87
CA THR A 361 1.87 19.95 11.04
C THR A 361 2.14 18.98 12.20
N LEU A 362 1.49 19.14 13.33
CA LEU A 362 1.73 18.34 14.54
C LEU A 362 0.91 17.04 14.54
N GLY A 363 -0.33 17.08 14.09
CA GLY A 363 -1.22 15.92 14.12
C GLY A 363 -1.01 14.92 12.98
N ALA A 364 -0.15 15.21 12.00
CA ALA A 364 0.12 14.29 10.90
C ALA A 364 0.87 13.03 11.38
N SER A 365 0.50 11.85 10.86
CA SER A 365 1.17 10.58 11.19
C SER A 365 2.67 10.60 10.88
N GLY A 366 3.10 11.34 9.83
CA GLY A 366 4.52 11.54 9.53
C GLY A 366 5.28 12.24 10.66
N THR A 367 4.62 13.10 11.45
CA THR A 367 5.23 13.75 12.62
C THR A 367 5.38 12.77 13.80
N ALA A 368 4.44 11.83 13.97
CA ALA A 368 4.62 10.72 14.91
C ALA A 368 5.84 9.86 14.56
N ILE A 369 6.03 9.60 13.25
CA ILE A 369 7.20 8.85 12.75
C ILE A 369 8.49 9.64 12.97
N LEU A 370 8.47 10.95 12.71
CA LEU A 370 9.61 11.83 13.02
C LEU A 370 10.01 11.71 14.50
N VAL A 371 9.04 11.73 15.43
CA VAL A 371 9.31 11.56 16.87
C VAL A 371 9.93 10.19 17.14
N ALA A 372 9.44 9.11 16.54
CA ALA A 372 10.04 7.78 16.64
C ALA A 372 11.49 7.76 16.12
N ALA A 373 11.76 8.44 15.01
CA ALA A 373 13.12 8.58 14.45
C ALA A 373 14.05 9.32 15.40
N LEU A 374 13.59 10.44 15.98
CA LEU A 374 14.35 11.20 16.98
C LEU A 374 14.66 10.37 18.24
N ILE A 375 13.67 9.63 18.78
CA ILE A 375 13.88 8.72 19.91
C ILE A 375 14.90 7.64 19.52
N THR A 376 14.82 7.09 18.31
CA THR A 376 15.75 6.08 17.80
C THR A 376 17.19 6.63 17.75
N ILE A 377 17.40 7.84 17.26
CA ILE A 377 18.72 8.48 17.25
C ILE A 377 19.27 8.63 18.67
N LEU A 378 18.45 9.11 19.61
CA LEU A 378 18.84 9.33 21.01
C LEU A 378 19.16 8.02 21.76
N THR A 379 18.53 6.90 21.40
CA THR A 379 18.67 5.61 22.10
C THR A 379 19.61 4.64 21.42
N SER A 380 19.97 4.89 20.16
CA SER A 380 20.92 4.06 19.39
C SER A 380 22.33 4.67 19.44
N LYS A 381 23.29 3.96 18.82
CA LYS A 381 24.69 4.42 18.72
C LYS A 381 24.95 5.32 17.50
N ILE A 382 23.90 5.73 16.77
CA ILE A 382 24.04 6.57 15.59
C ILE A 382 24.27 8.03 16.00
N SER A 383 25.19 8.68 15.36
CA SER A 383 25.43 10.13 15.54
C SER A 383 24.40 10.95 14.78
N TRP A 384 24.19 12.21 15.20
CA TRP A 384 23.33 13.14 14.46
C TRP A 384 23.82 13.39 13.03
N ALA A 385 25.14 13.41 12.82
CA ALA A 385 25.72 13.58 11.49
C ALA A 385 25.35 12.42 10.56
N GLU A 386 25.46 11.17 11.02
CA GLU A 386 25.04 9.99 10.28
C GLU A 386 23.53 9.98 10.03
N ALA A 387 22.72 10.37 11.02
CA ALA A 387 21.27 10.44 10.86
C ALA A 387 20.86 11.46 9.77
N PHE A 388 21.55 12.63 9.71
CA PHE A 388 21.30 13.62 8.66
C PHE A 388 21.86 13.19 7.31
N GLU A 389 22.96 12.45 7.25
CA GLU A 389 23.44 11.80 6.02
C GLU A 389 22.37 10.84 5.46
N GLU A 390 21.79 10.00 6.34
CA GLU A 390 20.69 9.10 5.96
C GLU A 390 19.44 9.86 5.54
N PHE A 391 19.14 11.02 6.12
CA PHE A 391 18.05 11.89 5.64
C PHE A 391 18.31 12.39 4.23
N GLY A 392 19.52 12.87 3.94
CA GLY A 392 19.93 13.28 2.60
C GLY A 392 19.82 12.14 1.59
N GLY A 393 20.25 10.93 1.98
CA GLY A 393 20.09 9.72 1.17
C GLY A 393 18.62 9.36 0.93
N THR A 394 17.78 9.48 1.96
CA THR A 394 16.33 9.25 1.87
C THR A 394 15.67 10.26 0.92
N TRP A 395 15.99 11.55 1.05
CA TRP A 395 15.49 12.59 0.15
C TRP A 395 15.87 12.32 -1.30
N ASN A 396 17.15 11.99 -1.55
CA ASN A 396 17.62 11.68 -2.91
C ASN A 396 16.91 10.47 -3.52
N GLN A 397 16.60 9.46 -2.72
CA GLN A 397 15.85 8.27 -3.14
C GLN A 397 14.37 8.61 -3.44
N LEU A 398 13.74 9.44 -2.61
CA LEU A 398 12.28 9.60 -2.60
C LEU A 398 11.77 10.87 -3.29
N LYS A 399 12.61 11.88 -3.57
CA LYS A 399 12.18 13.13 -4.20
C LYS A 399 11.38 12.91 -5.51
N MET A 400 11.80 11.96 -6.36
CA MET A 400 11.09 11.68 -7.61
C MET A 400 9.81 10.86 -7.40
N PRO A 401 9.78 9.78 -6.59
CA PRO A 401 8.54 9.14 -6.17
C PRO A 401 7.51 10.09 -5.54
N ILE A 402 7.93 10.97 -4.62
CA ILE A 402 7.03 11.94 -3.99
C ILE A 402 6.49 12.93 -5.03
N LEU A 403 7.35 13.47 -5.90
CA LEU A 403 6.93 14.37 -6.97
C LEU A 403 5.93 13.66 -7.91
N MET A 404 6.16 12.39 -8.23
CA MET A 404 5.22 11.60 -9.05
C MET A 404 3.86 11.48 -8.34
N ILE A 405 3.82 11.20 -7.04
CA ILE A 405 2.57 11.16 -6.26
C ILE A 405 1.85 12.52 -6.34
N CYS A 406 2.56 13.64 -6.16
CA CYS A 406 1.98 14.98 -6.28
C CYS A 406 1.34 15.24 -7.64
N LEU A 407 2.02 14.84 -8.72
CA LEU A 407 1.51 15.04 -10.09
C LEU A 407 0.31 14.14 -10.41
N VAL A 408 0.33 12.87 -9.98
CA VAL A 408 -0.80 11.95 -10.19
C VAL A 408 -2.02 12.39 -9.37
N MET A 409 -1.81 12.90 -8.14
CA MET A 409 -2.88 13.54 -7.35
C MET A 409 -3.44 14.79 -8.06
N SER A 410 -2.59 15.56 -8.73
CA SER A 410 -3.02 16.71 -9.54
C SER A 410 -3.89 16.26 -10.72
N VAL A 411 -3.51 15.19 -11.42
CA VAL A 411 -4.35 14.59 -12.48
C VAL A 411 -5.72 14.21 -11.95
N ALA A 412 -5.77 13.47 -10.84
CA ALA A 412 -7.03 13.03 -10.22
C ALA A 412 -7.93 14.22 -9.84
N ASN A 413 -7.35 15.27 -9.23
CA ASN A 413 -8.10 16.45 -8.84
C ASN A 413 -8.62 17.25 -10.04
N VAL A 414 -7.82 17.40 -11.11
CA VAL A 414 -8.31 18.05 -12.34
C VAL A 414 -9.46 17.24 -12.95
N MET A 415 -9.34 15.92 -13.03
CA MET A 415 -10.42 15.05 -13.52
C MET A 415 -11.70 15.18 -12.69
N ASN A 416 -11.58 15.20 -11.37
CA ASN A 416 -12.72 15.32 -10.45
C ASN A 416 -13.39 16.68 -10.57
N TYR A 417 -12.63 17.77 -10.53
CA TYR A 417 -13.19 19.12 -10.59
C TYR A 417 -13.68 19.52 -11.99
N ALA A 418 -13.13 18.93 -13.06
CA ALA A 418 -13.65 19.10 -14.42
C ALA A 418 -14.93 18.29 -14.69
N GLY A 419 -15.31 17.33 -13.83
CA GLY A 419 -16.46 16.46 -14.06
C GLY A 419 -16.15 15.22 -14.92
N MET A 420 -14.88 15.05 -15.33
CA MET A 420 -14.42 13.91 -16.16
C MET A 420 -14.63 12.57 -15.45
N THR A 421 -14.30 12.49 -14.14
CA THR A 421 -14.50 11.30 -13.32
C THR A 421 -15.98 10.89 -13.31
N THR A 422 -16.90 11.86 -13.15
CA THR A 422 -18.34 11.59 -13.16
C THR A 422 -18.83 11.16 -14.54
N SER A 423 -18.29 11.74 -15.63
CA SER A 423 -18.60 11.31 -16.99
C SER A 423 -18.27 9.84 -17.23
N ILE A 424 -17.07 9.40 -16.83
CA ILE A 424 -16.66 7.98 -16.90
C ILE A 424 -17.56 7.12 -16.01
N ALA A 425 -17.84 7.56 -14.77
CA ALA A 425 -18.65 6.82 -13.81
C ALA A 425 -20.08 6.59 -14.33
N LEU A 426 -20.70 7.57 -14.97
CA LEU A 426 -22.03 7.44 -15.59
C LEU A 426 -22.03 6.40 -16.72
N ALA A 427 -20.97 6.35 -17.54
CA ALA A 427 -20.84 5.31 -18.57
C ALA A 427 -20.64 3.92 -17.96
N LEU A 428 -19.78 3.80 -16.93
CA LEU A 428 -19.56 2.53 -16.23
C LEU A 428 -20.78 2.07 -15.43
N ALA A 429 -21.61 2.99 -14.95
CA ALA A 429 -22.85 2.67 -14.27
C ALA A 429 -23.87 1.92 -15.17
N THR A 430 -23.70 1.96 -16.49
CA THR A 430 -24.50 1.13 -17.42
C THR A 430 -24.24 -0.37 -17.22
N ALA A 431 -23.10 -0.78 -16.63
CA ALA A 431 -22.87 -2.17 -16.23
C ALA A 431 -23.74 -2.59 -15.02
N GLY A 432 -24.37 -1.62 -14.33
CA GLY A 432 -25.31 -1.86 -13.25
C GLY A 432 -24.71 -2.73 -12.13
N SER A 433 -25.49 -3.71 -11.69
CA SER A 433 -25.11 -4.64 -10.62
C SER A 433 -23.88 -5.52 -10.92
N LEU A 434 -23.40 -5.58 -12.17
CA LEU A 434 -22.17 -6.31 -12.52
C LEU A 434 -20.89 -5.51 -12.23
N PHE A 435 -20.99 -4.21 -12.00
CA PHE A 435 -19.80 -3.37 -11.79
C PHE A 435 -18.95 -3.80 -10.57
N PRO A 436 -19.51 -4.24 -9.42
CA PRO A 436 -18.71 -4.76 -8.29
C PRO A 436 -17.80 -5.93 -8.66
N LEU A 437 -18.16 -6.74 -9.67
CA LEU A 437 -17.29 -7.79 -10.21
C LEU A 437 -16.07 -7.22 -10.96
N LEU A 438 -16.23 -6.07 -11.62
CA LEU A 438 -15.20 -5.41 -12.43
C LEU A 438 -14.30 -4.50 -11.59
N SER A 439 -14.77 -3.99 -10.45
CA SER A 439 -14.03 -3.08 -9.59
C SER A 439 -12.64 -3.60 -9.21
N PRO A 440 -12.45 -4.85 -8.74
CA PRO A 440 -11.12 -5.39 -8.46
C PRO A 440 -10.23 -5.50 -9.71
N VAL A 441 -10.81 -5.78 -10.87
CA VAL A 441 -10.06 -5.88 -12.14
C VAL A 441 -9.45 -4.51 -12.51
N ILE A 442 -10.20 -3.43 -12.31
CA ILE A 442 -9.70 -2.05 -12.54
C ILE A 442 -8.51 -1.76 -11.61
N GLY A 443 -8.64 -2.10 -10.33
CA GLY A 443 -7.55 -1.97 -9.36
C GLY A 443 -6.33 -2.81 -9.73
N TRP A 444 -6.55 -4.05 -10.15
CA TRP A 444 -5.50 -4.97 -10.61
C TRP A 444 -4.72 -4.38 -11.79
N ILE A 445 -5.41 -3.90 -12.83
CA ILE A 445 -4.78 -3.24 -13.99
C ILE A 445 -3.98 -2.02 -13.53
N GLY A 446 -4.54 -1.19 -12.65
CA GLY A 446 -3.86 0.00 -12.13
C GLY A 446 -2.54 -0.33 -11.45
N VAL A 447 -2.51 -1.34 -10.58
CA VAL A 447 -1.29 -1.73 -9.86
C VAL A 447 -0.35 -2.54 -10.75
N PHE A 448 -0.86 -3.40 -11.60
CA PHE A 448 -0.04 -4.10 -12.60
C PHE A 448 0.83 -3.12 -13.40
N VAL A 449 0.25 -2.02 -13.84
CA VAL A 449 0.93 -1.02 -14.67
C VAL A 449 1.83 -0.10 -13.83
N THR A 450 1.33 0.39 -12.68
CA THR A 450 2.02 1.40 -11.88
C THR A 450 3.00 0.82 -10.86
N GLY A 451 2.86 -0.45 -10.52
CA GLY A 451 3.60 -1.10 -9.44
C GLY A 451 3.22 -0.64 -8.03
N SER A 452 2.20 0.22 -7.89
CA SER A 452 1.88 0.91 -6.64
C SER A 452 0.38 0.93 -6.37
N VAL A 453 -0.03 0.35 -5.25
CA VAL A 453 -1.43 0.40 -4.79
C VAL A 453 -1.87 1.84 -4.53
N THR A 454 -0.99 2.67 -3.97
CA THR A 454 -1.26 4.10 -3.76
C THR A 454 -1.58 4.80 -5.09
N ASN A 455 -0.75 4.63 -6.11
CA ASN A 455 -0.96 5.28 -7.41
C ASN A 455 -2.24 4.80 -8.10
N ALA A 456 -2.54 3.50 -8.04
CA ALA A 456 -3.79 2.95 -8.57
C ALA A 456 -5.01 3.52 -7.84
N ASN A 457 -4.95 3.65 -6.51
CA ASN A 457 -6.02 4.25 -5.73
C ASN A 457 -6.18 5.75 -6.05
N VAL A 458 -5.09 6.49 -6.29
CA VAL A 458 -5.19 7.89 -6.75
C VAL A 458 -5.95 7.97 -8.08
N LEU A 459 -5.68 7.06 -9.01
CA LEU A 459 -6.32 7.06 -10.33
C LEU A 459 -7.79 6.65 -10.29
N PHE A 460 -8.12 5.66 -9.45
CA PHE A 460 -9.40 4.96 -9.57
C PHE A 460 -10.34 5.10 -8.38
N ALA A 461 -9.88 5.47 -7.16
CA ALA A 461 -10.75 5.50 -5.99
C ALA A 461 -11.92 6.51 -6.15
N GLY A 462 -11.67 7.68 -6.74
CA GLY A 462 -12.71 8.65 -7.07
C GLY A 462 -13.73 8.10 -8.09
N LEU A 463 -13.24 7.40 -9.11
CA LEU A 463 -14.08 6.73 -10.10
C LEU A 463 -14.96 5.66 -9.44
N GLN A 464 -14.36 4.79 -8.60
CA GLN A 464 -15.07 3.74 -7.88
C GLN A 464 -16.18 4.32 -6.99
N SER A 465 -15.85 5.35 -6.19
CA SER A 465 -16.81 6.03 -5.31
C SER A 465 -17.96 6.64 -6.09
N THR A 466 -17.65 7.34 -7.19
CA THR A 466 -18.68 8.01 -8.01
C THR A 466 -19.56 6.96 -8.71
N THR A 467 -19.00 5.90 -9.26
CA THR A 467 -19.77 4.82 -9.90
C THR A 467 -20.67 4.11 -8.90
N ALA A 468 -20.15 3.82 -7.68
CA ALA A 468 -20.92 3.22 -6.59
C ALA A 468 -22.20 4.02 -6.28
N ALA A 469 -22.04 5.34 -6.14
CA ALA A 469 -23.18 6.24 -5.89
C ALA A 469 -24.21 6.21 -7.04
N GLN A 470 -23.79 6.01 -8.30
CA GLN A 470 -24.70 5.94 -9.45
C GLN A 470 -25.49 4.62 -9.52
N ILE A 471 -24.87 3.52 -9.08
CA ILE A 471 -25.52 2.19 -9.11
C ILE A 471 -26.19 1.79 -7.80
N GLY A 472 -26.17 2.70 -6.78
CA GLY A 472 -26.81 2.46 -5.49
C GLY A 472 -26.05 1.46 -4.58
N VAL A 473 -24.74 1.30 -4.78
CA VAL A 473 -23.86 0.44 -3.94
C VAL A 473 -23.03 1.31 -3.00
N ASP A 474 -22.66 0.79 -1.82
CA ASP A 474 -21.79 1.53 -0.90
C ASP A 474 -20.45 1.89 -1.57
N PRO A 475 -20.10 3.18 -1.67
CA PRO A 475 -18.82 3.63 -2.21
C PRO A 475 -17.62 3.00 -1.52
N THR A 476 -17.71 2.73 -0.22
CA THR A 476 -16.66 2.07 0.56
C THR A 476 -16.34 0.68 0.04
N LEU A 477 -17.38 -0.09 -0.32
CA LEU A 477 -17.23 -1.43 -0.88
C LEU A 477 -16.44 -1.42 -2.19
N LEU A 478 -16.78 -0.54 -3.13
CA LEU A 478 -16.10 -0.51 -4.43
C LEU A 478 -14.67 0.01 -4.33
N VAL A 479 -14.40 1.01 -3.49
CA VAL A 479 -13.04 1.50 -3.25
C VAL A 479 -12.18 0.43 -2.57
N ALA A 480 -12.76 -0.31 -1.62
CA ALA A 480 -12.10 -1.45 -0.98
C ALA A 480 -11.84 -2.58 -1.99
N ALA A 481 -12.80 -2.90 -2.84
CA ALA A 481 -12.67 -3.92 -3.89
C ALA A 481 -11.57 -3.55 -4.91
N ASN A 482 -11.51 -2.28 -5.33
CA ASN A 482 -10.43 -1.76 -6.18
C ASN A 482 -9.05 -1.95 -5.53
N THR A 483 -8.94 -1.60 -4.25
CA THR A 483 -7.68 -1.74 -3.49
C THR A 483 -7.30 -3.22 -3.35
N ALA A 484 -8.27 -4.10 -3.03
CA ALA A 484 -8.06 -5.54 -2.92
C ALA A 484 -7.61 -6.17 -4.25
N GLY A 485 -8.25 -5.81 -5.36
CA GLY A 485 -7.78 -6.21 -6.69
C GLY A 485 -6.38 -5.68 -7.00
N GLY A 486 -6.10 -4.45 -6.60
CA GLY A 486 -4.79 -3.82 -6.76
C GLY A 486 -3.65 -4.59 -6.10
N VAL A 487 -3.84 -5.05 -4.86
CA VAL A 487 -2.79 -5.84 -4.17
C VAL A 487 -2.54 -7.18 -4.84
N MET A 488 -3.55 -7.78 -5.48
CA MET A 488 -3.36 -9.00 -6.30
C MET A 488 -2.57 -8.67 -7.58
N GLY A 489 -2.73 -7.48 -8.16
CA GLY A 489 -1.96 -6.98 -9.30
C GLY A 489 -0.48 -6.75 -8.97
N LYS A 490 -0.17 -6.40 -7.73
CA LYS A 490 1.21 -6.18 -7.27
C LYS A 490 2.09 -7.43 -7.40
N ILE A 491 1.51 -8.63 -7.27
CA ILE A 491 2.19 -9.92 -7.41
C ILE A 491 2.90 -10.04 -8.77
N VAL A 492 2.35 -9.45 -9.81
CA VAL A 492 2.84 -9.57 -11.21
C VAL A 492 3.21 -8.24 -11.83
N SER A 493 3.25 -7.15 -11.04
CA SER A 493 3.64 -5.85 -11.59
C SER A 493 5.12 -5.89 -12.02
N PRO A 494 5.46 -5.40 -13.23
CA PRO A 494 6.83 -5.41 -13.75
C PRO A 494 7.83 -4.76 -12.79
N GLN A 495 7.42 -3.69 -12.08
CA GLN A 495 8.26 -3.01 -11.10
C GLN A 495 8.57 -3.92 -9.90
N SER A 496 7.57 -4.59 -9.32
CA SER A 496 7.78 -5.48 -8.17
C SER A 496 8.62 -6.70 -8.55
N ILE A 497 8.39 -7.24 -9.75
CA ILE A 497 9.15 -8.38 -10.28
C ILE A 497 10.62 -7.99 -10.51
N ALA A 498 10.89 -6.81 -11.10
CA ALA A 498 12.26 -6.34 -11.31
C ALA A 498 13.00 -6.16 -9.97
N ILE A 499 12.34 -5.61 -8.95
CA ILE A 499 12.91 -5.49 -7.59
C ILE A 499 13.26 -6.87 -7.04
N ALA A 500 12.35 -7.83 -7.14
CA ALA A 500 12.58 -9.21 -6.67
C ALA A 500 13.73 -9.87 -7.43
N ALA A 501 13.77 -9.78 -8.76
CA ALA A 501 14.80 -10.37 -9.61
C ALA A 501 16.20 -9.83 -9.28
N VAL A 502 16.33 -8.51 -9.13
CA VAL A 502 17.61 -7.88 -8.76
C VAL A 502 18.06 -8.32 -7.36
N ALA A 503 17.13 -8.40 -6.41
CA ALA A 503 17.45 -8.78 -5.03
C ALA A 503 18.01 -10.20 -4.88
N VAL A 504 17.68 -11.10 -5.81
CA VAL A 504 18.15 -12.48 -5.81
C VAL A 504 19.22 -12.76 -6.89
N ASN A 505 19.83 -11.71 -7.48
CA ASN A 505 20.81 -11.80 -8.56
C ASN A 505 20.31 -12.55 -9.81
N SER A 506 19.01 -12.47 -10.11
CA SER A 506 18.37 -13.07 -11.29
C SER A 506 17.84 -12.02 -12.26
N ALA A 507 18.51 -10.86 -12.37
CA ALA A 507 18.19 -9.85 -13.36
C ALA A 507 18.23 -10.45 -14.78
N GLY A 508 17.19 -10.18 -15.59
CA GLY A 508 16.98 -10.81 -16.91
C GLY A 508 16.07 -12.05 -16.89
N GLU A 509 15.69 -12.54 -15.71
CA GLU A 509 14.76 -13.68 -15.58
C GLU A 509 13.34 -13.25 -15.14
N GLU A 510 13.00 -11.95 -15.27
CA GLU A 510 11.73 -11.36 -14.87
C GLU A 510 10.52 -12.07 -15.51
N SER A 511 10.67 -12.48 -16.78
CA SER A 511 9.61 -13.23 -17.49
C SER A 511 9.30 -14.59 -16.87
N LYS A 512 10.31 -15.28 -16.31
CA LYS A 512 10.11 -16.54 -15.61
C LYS A 512 9.37 -16.32 -14.29
N ILE A 513 9.78 -15.32 -13.50
CA ILE A 513 9.09 -14.95 -12.25
C ILE A 513 7.63 -14.58 -12.55
N THR A 514 7.38 -13.78 -13.60
CA THR A 514 6.02 -13.43 -14.05
C THR A 514 5.21 -14.67 -14.39
N SER A 515 5.76 -15.56 -15.19
CA SER A 515 5.10 -16.82 -15.61
C SER A 515 4.74 -17.72 -14.42
N MET A 516 5.60 -17.77 -13.41
CA MET A 516 5.33 -18.53 -12.17
C MET A 516 4.25 -17.87 -11.31
N SER A 517 4.18 -16.55 -11.29
CA SER A 517 3.34 -15.75 -10.37
C SER A 517 1.94 -15.47 -10.93
N ILE A 518 1.79 -15.36 -12.26
CA ILE A 518 0.55 -14.88 -12.90
C ILE A 518 -0.67 -15.73 -12.56
N LYS A 519 -0.53 -17.05 -12.49
CA LYS A 519 -1.62 -17.95 -12.14
C LYS A 519 -2.18 -17.67 -10.74
N TYR A 520 -1.33 -17.36 -9.76
CA TYR A 520 -1.76 -17.07 -8.40
C TYR A 520 -2.41 -15.69 -8.31
N SER A 521 -1.84 -14.69 -8.98
CA SER A 521 -2.45 -13.38 -9.11
C SER A 521 -3.84 -13.46 -9.76
N ALA A 522 -3.98 -14.21 -10.86
CA ALA A 522 -5.26 -14.38 -11.55
C ALA A 522 -6.30 -15.13 -10.69
N ILE A 523 -5.91 -16.21 -10.01
CA ILE A 523 -6.82 -16.95 -9.11
C ILE A 523 -7.31 -16.03 -7.99
N LEU A 524 -6.41 -15.33 -7.33
CA LEU A 524 -6.76 -14.40 -6.24
C LEU A 524 -7.64 -13.26 -6.75
N LEU A 525 -7.36 -12.70 -7.94
CA LEU A 525 -8.20 -11.67 -8.55
C LEU A 525 -9.63 -12.18 -8.79
N VAL A 526 -9.78 -13.36 -9.38
CA VAL A 526 -11.12 -13.95 -9.63
C VAL A 526 -11.86 -14.15 -8.31
N LEU A 527 -11.20 -14.69 -7.29
CA LEU A 527 -11.79 -14.89 -5.97
C LEU A 527 -12.24 -13.57 -5.34
N VAL A 528 -11.39 -12.53 -5.36
CA VAL A 528 -11.72 -11.19 -4.86
C VAL A 528 -12.87 -10.58 -5.65
N SER A 529 -12.89 -10.73 -6.98
CA SER A 529 -13.96 -10.18 -7.84
C SER A 529 -15.31 -10.82 -7.53
N VAL A 530 -15.35 -12.16 -7.48
CA VAL A 530 -16.58 -12.90 -7.15
C VAL A 530 -17.04 -12.57 -5.72
N TRP A 531 -16.11 -12.47 -4.78
CA TRP A 531 -16.41 -12.12 -3.39
C TRP A 531 -16.94 -10.70 -3.25
N SER A 532 -16.33 -9.72 -3.93
CA SER A 532 -16.81 -8.33 -3.95
C SER A 532 -18.21 -8.21 -4.52
N TYR A 533 -18.50 -8.99 -5.58
CA TYR A 533 -19.84 -9.08 -6.15
C TYR A 533 -20.84 -9.69 -5.16
N ALA A 534 -20.47 -10.81 -4.50
CA ALA A 534 -21.31 -11.42 -3.47
C ALA A 534 -21.61 -10.45 -2.32
N LEU A 535 -20.61 -9.72 -1.85
CA LEU A 535 -20.80 -8.69 -0.81
C LEU A 535 -21.76 -7.58 -1.27
N SER A 536 -21.68 -7.15 -2.53
CA SER A 536 -22.60 -6.11 -3.05
C SER A 536 -24.05 -6.56 -3.08
N LEU A 537 -24.31 -7.85 -3.18
CA LEU A 537 -25.67 -8.42 -3.11
C LEU A 537 -26.18 -8.59 -1.67
N MET A 538 -25.27 -8.60 -0.68
CA MET A 538 -25.61 -8.77 0.75
C MET A 538 -25.84 -7.43 1.46
N VAL A 539 -25.20 -6.36 0.98
CA VAL A 539 -25.20 -5.04 1.63
C VAL A 539 -26.06 -4.03 0.86
N GLY A 540 -26.44 -4.37 -0.39
CA GLY A 540 -27.27 -3.54 -1.27
C GLY A 540 -28.76 -3.64 -1.04
#